data_b2ffb6b1f7cd5512039761f92042d0ea
#
_entry.id   b2ffb6b1f7cd5512039761f92042d0ea
#
_cell.length_a   1.000
_cell.length_b   1.000
_cell.length_c   1.000
_cell.angle_alpha   90.00
_cell.angle_beta   90.00
_cell.angle_gamma   90.00
#
_symmetry.space_group_name_H-M   'P 1'
#
loop_
_entity.id
_entity.type
_entity.pdbx_description
1 polymer ?
#
loop_
_entity_poly.entity_id
_entity_poly.type
_entity_poly.pdbx_seq_one_letter_code
_entity_poly.pdbx_strand_id
1 'polypeptide(L)'
;SEHGAGISISPNGKHILSKLNILDELKKVSGNTSETIFFSNLKEITRISSDVLTTSRKSLYDILLSKYISLDGEIHFNSELEKIDLDLKEISLKNDKSFNVGHIASCDGIKSICRSKAIDPSFPKYSGYSVWRSIINQKQSHIGFYLGAGFHIVSYPINNEQTSFVAAVKTNNQTKESWMTKGSYSDLQDDIPKEILQKFNSLKSSE
;
A
#
# COMPACT_ATOMS: atom_id res chain seq x y z
N SER A 1 -7.83 -2.16 9.31
CA SER A 1 -8.12 -0.71 9.29
C SER A 1 -8.18 -0.23 7.84
N GLU A 2 -9.31 0.35 7.48
CA GLU A 2 -9.64 0.78 6.12
C GLU A 2 -9.05 2.15 5.73
N HIS A 3 -8.03 2.62 6.44
CA HIS A 3 -7.47 3.95 6.21
C HIS A 3 -6.68 3.94 4.91
N GLY A 4 -7.26 4.63 3.94
CA GLY A 4 -7.03 4.58 2.55
C GLY A 4 -5.62 4.91 2.10
N ALA A 5 -4.92 3.91 1.66
CA ALA A 5 -3.80 4.09 0.76
C ALA A 5 -4.24 3.63 -0.63
N GLY A 6 -3.72 4.30 -1.65
CA GLY A 6 -3.76 3.74 -2.98
C GLY A 6 -2.82 2.54 -3.09
N ILE A 7 -3.02 1.75 -4.12
CA ILE A 7 -2.16 0.64 -4.50
C ILE A 7 -1.99 0.62 -6.01
N SER A 8 -0.79 0.25 -6.46
CA SER A 8 -0.49 0.04 -7.87
C SER A 8 -0.28 -1.44 -8.14
N ILE A 9 -0.89 -1.93 -9.20
CA ILE A 9 -0.89 -3.34 -9.60
C ILE A 9 -0.14 -3.45 -10.93
N SER A 10 0.98 -4.14 -10.89
CA SER A 10 1.83 -4.41 -12.06
C SER A 10 1.12 -5.30 -13.09
N PRO A 11 1.64 -5.41 -14.32
CA PRO A 11 1.13 -6.35 -15.31
C PRO A 11 1.02 -7.79 -14.80
N ASN A 12 1.99 -8.24 -14.01
CA ASN A 12 1.95 -9.57 -13.37
C ASN A 12 0.75 -9.71 -12.42
N GLY A 13 0.50 -8.69 -11.59
CA GLY A 13 -0.67 -8.67 -10.71
C GLY A 13 -1.98 -8.65 -11.50
N LYS A 14 -2.07 -7.86 -12.58
CA LYS A 14 -3.25 -7.84 -13.46
C LYS A 14 -3.51 -9.22 -14.10
N HIS A 15 -2.45 -9.93 -14.49
CA HIS A 15 -2.59 -11.30 -15.01
C HIS A 15 -3.25 -12.24 -13.99
N ILE A 16 -2.84 -12.17 -12.72
CA ILE A 16 -3.48 -12.96 -11.65
C ILE A 16 -4.94 -12.56 -11.44
N LEU A 17 -5.23 -11.26 -11.40
CA LEU A 17 -6.62 -10.77 -11.26
C LEU A 17 -7.50 -11.19 -12.44
N SER A 18 -6.92 -11.26 -13.66
CA SER A 18 -7.61 -11.79 -14.85
C SER A 18 -7.94 -13.27 -14.69
N LYS A 19 -6.99 -14.10 -14.20
CA LYS A 19 -7.25 -15.52 -13.91
C LYS A 19 -8.33 -15.74 -12.85
N LEU A 20 -8.46 -14.81 -11.92
CA LEU A 20 -9.51 -14.81 -10.91
C LEU A 20 -10.86 -14.27 -11.44
N ASN A 21 -10.90 -13.79 -12.68
CA ASN A 21 -12.07 -13.14 -13.32
C ASN A 21 -12.60 -11.91 -12.55
N ILE A 22 -11.69 -11.11 -11.96
CA ILE A 22 -12.04 -9.89 -11.22
C ILE A 22 -11.36 -8.63 -11.77
N LEU A 23 -10.49 -8.74 -12.76
CA LEU A 23 -9.74 -7.61 -13.30
C LEU A 23 -10.66 -6.53 -13.89
N ASP A 24 -11.68 -6.92 -14.66
CA ASP A 24 -12.57 -5.96 -15.33
C ASP A 24 -13.52 -5.26 -14.34
N GLU A 25 -13.91 -5.94 -13.28
CA GLU A 25 -14.64 -5.32 -12.17
C GLU A 25 -13.77 -4.27 -11.47
N LEU A 26 -12.52 -4.60 -11.16
CA LEU A 26 -11.60 -3.68 -10.53
C LEU A 26 -11.29 -2.46 -11.40
N LYS A 27 -11.12 -2.61 -12.72
CA LYS A 27 -10.89 -1.50 -13.64
C LYS A 27 -12.00 -0.44 -13.60
N LYS A 28 -13.26 -0.84 -13.38
CA LYS A 28 -14.41 0.11 -13.34
C LYS A 28 -14.32 1.11 -12.19
N VAL A 29 -13.63 0.73 -11.11
CA VAL A 29 -13.47 1.55 -9.89
C VAL A 29 -12.05 2.06 -9.68
N SER A 30 -11.17 1.86 -10.64
CA SER A 30 -9.75 2.20 -10.60
C SER A 30 -9.46 3.52 -11.31
N GLY A 31 -8.28 4.05 -11.04
CA GLY A 31 -7.73 5.18 -11.78
C GLY A 31 -7.29 4.75 -13.18
N ASN A 32 -7.48 5.64 -14.14
CA ASN A 32 -7.03 5.42 -15.51
C ASN A 32 -5.67 6.07 -15.73
N THR A 33 -4.63 5.28 -15.95
CA THR A 33 -3.28 5.76 -16.25
C THR A 33 -2.67 4.96 -17.39
N SER A 34 -1.95 5.65 -18.26
CA SER A 34 -1.16 5.03 -19.34
C SER A 34 0.30 5.43 -19.31
N GLU A 35 0.65 6.33 -18.40
CA GLU A 35 1.97 6.95 -18.36
C GLU A 35 2.49 7.07 -16.93
N THR A 36 3.80 6.94 -16.78
CA THR A 36 4.54 7.33 -15.61
C THR A 36 5.49 8.47 -15.95
N ILE A 37 5.40 9.57 -15.21
CA ILE A 37 6.19 10.78 -15.45
C ILE A 37 7.09 11.03 -14.25
N PHE A 38 8.35 11.27 -14.53
CA PHE A 38 9.35 11.60 -13.51
C PHE A 38 9.70 13.11 -13.58
N PHE A 39 9.70 13.75 -12.42
CA PHE A 39 9.98 15.16 -12.25
C PHE A 39 11.17 15.37 -11.29
N SER A 40 12.03 16.34 -11.59
CA SER A 40 12.98 16.92 -10.65
C SER A 40 12.81 18.44 -10.64
N ASN A 41 12.69 19.03 -9.46
CA ASN A 41 12.40 20.46 -9.30
C ASN A 41 11.24 20.93 -10.20
N LEU A 42 10.15 20.17 -10.25
CA LEU A 42 8.96 20.37 -11.09
C LEU A 42 9.18 20.29 -12.61
N LYS A 43 10.40 20.08 -13.06
CA LYS A 43 10.73 19.87 -14.47
C LYS A 43 10.58 18.39 -14.80
N GLU A 44 9.86 18.08 -15.87
CA GLU A 44 9.79 16.72 -16.39
C GLU A 44 11.18 16.28 -16.85
N ILE A 45 11.63 15.12 -16.35
CA ILE A 45 12.90 14.50 -16.73
C ILE A 45 12.67 13.49 -17.83
N THR A 46 11.65 12.63 -17.62
CA THR A 46 11.31 11.56 -18.55
C THR A 46 9.87 11.11 -18.37
N ARG A 47 9.35 10.51 -19.41
CA ARG A 47 8.00 9.93 -19.45
C ARG A 47 8.09 8.56 -20.08
N ILE A 48 7.43 7.60 -19.50
CA ILE A 48 7.37 6.23 -20.01
C ILE A 48 5.92 5.75 -20.08
N SER A 49 5.61 4.92 -21.06
CA SER A 49 4.35 4.20 -21.09
C SER A 49 4.28 3.24 -19.92
N SER A 50 3.12 3.16 -19.30
CA SER A 50 2.93 2.36 -18.08
C SER A 50 1.65 1.53 -18.18
N ASP A 51 1.79 0.21 -18.06
CA ASP A 51 0.67 -0.73 -17.99
C ASP A 51 0.38 -1.12 -16.53
N VAL A 52 0.27 -0.11 -15.66
CA VAL A 52 -0.02 -0.29 -14.23
C VAL A 52 -1.46 0.11 -13.96
N LEU A 53 -2.21 -0.73 -13.26
CA LEU A 53 -3.53 -0.39 -12.74
C LEU A 53 -3.37 0.20 -11.34
N THR A 54 -3.93 1.39 -11.14
CA THR A 54 -3.90 2.07 -9.84
C THR A 54 -5.29 2.16 -9.26
N THR A 55 -5.46 1.84 -7.99
CA THR A 55 -6.76 1.77 -7.34
C THR A 55 -6.67 2.08 -5.84
N SER A 56 -7.80 2.19 -5.16
CA SER A 56 -7.79 2.22 -3.70
C SER A 56 -7.53 0.81 -3.14
N ARG A 57 -6.81 0.74 -2.03
CA ARG A 57 -6.62 -0.53 -1.33
C ARG A 57 -7.94 -1.15 -0.89
N LYS A 58 -8.92 -0.30 -0.53
CA LYS A 58 -10.27 -0.75 -0.16
C LYS A 58 -10.98 -1.42 -1.32
N SER A 59 -11.00 -0.82 -2.50
CA SER A 59 -11.65 -1.41 -3.68
C SER A 59 -11.06 -2.78 -4.04
N LEU A 60 -9.73 -2.90 -4.03
CA LEU A 60 -9.06 -4.18 -4.26
C LEU A 60 -9.44 -5.22 -3.20
N TYR A 61 -9.44 -4.82 -1.93
CA TYR A 61 -9.79 -5.69 -0.82
C TYR A 61 -11.23 -6.20 -0.93
N ASP A 62 -12.18 -5.31 -1.15
CA ASP A 62 -13.61 -5.66 -1.22
C ASP A 62 -13.90 -6.65 -2.36
N ILE A 63 -13.30 -6.43 -3.53
CA ILE A 63 -13.47 -7.30 -4.70
C ILE A 63 -12.82 -8.67 -4.46
N LEU A 64 -11.61 -8.70 -3.90
CA LEU A 64 -10.93 -9.96 -3.55
C LEU A 64 -11.70 -10.73 -2.49
N LEU A 65 -12.19 -10.05 -1.47
CA LEU A 65 -12.99 -10.66 -0.40
C LEU A 65 -14.29 -11.26 -0.95
N SER A 66 -15.01 -10.49 -1.77
CA SER A 66 -16.25 -10.97 -2.42
C SER A 66 -15.98 -12.20 -3.27
N LYS A 67 -14.87 -12.19 -4.03
CA LYS A 67 -14.47 -13.34 -4.85
C LYS A 67 -14.14 -14.55 -3.99
N TYR A 68 -13.40 -14.37 -2.90
CA TYR A 68 -13.01 -15.44 -1.99
C TYR A 68 -14.23 -16.10 -1.36
N ILE A 69 -15.18 -15.29 -0.87
CA ILE A 69 -16.44 -15.80 -0.30
C ILE A 69 -17.27 -16.54 -1.36
N SER A 70 -17.30 -16.05 -2.61
CA SER A 70 -18.03 -16.72 -3.71
C SER A 70 -17.46 -18.11 -4.10
N LEU A 71 -16.27 -18.42 -3.61
CA LEU A 71 -15.58 -19.71 -3.77
C LEU A 71 -15.64 -20.56 -2.49
N ASP A 72 -16.59 -20.27 -1.60
CA ASP A 72 -16.78 -20.94 -0.30
C ASP A 72 -15.53 -20.87 0.60
N GLY A 73 -14.73 -19.80 0.46
CA GLY A 73 -13.55 -19.58 1.30
C GLY A 73 -13.91 -19.28 2.75
N GLU A 74 -13.24 -19.93 3.68
CA GLU A 74 -13.39 -19.69 5.12
C GLU A 74 -12.49 -18.57 5.61
N ILE A 75 -13.01 -17.68 6.47
CA ILE A 75 -12.27 -16.62 7.14
C ILE A 75 -12.50 -16.70 8.64
N HIS A 76 -11.42 -16.81 9.38
CA HIS A 76 -11.44 -16.77 10.83
C HIS A 76 -10.91 -15.42 11.33
N PHE A 77 -11.80 -14.53 11.73
CA PHE A 77 -11.44 -13.26 12.35
C PHE A 77 -11.02 -13.47 13.81
N ASN A 78 -10.28 -12.49 14.36
CA ASN A 78 -9.75 -12.55 15.73
C ASN A 78 -8.93 -13.82 16.02
N SER A 79 -8.21 -14.28 15.00
CA SER A 79 -7.46 -15.54 15.00
C SER A 79 -5.96 -15.24 14.86
N GLU A 80 -5.39 -14.64 15.91
CA GLU A 80 -3.97 -14.32 15.93
C GLU A 80 -3.15 -15.60 16.13
N LEU A 81 -2.17 -15.80 15.23
CA LEU A 81 -1.25 -16.92 15.29
C LEU A 81 -0.33 -16.79 16.49
N GLU A 82 -0.16 -17.87 17.26
CA GLU A 82 0.76 -17.95 18.38
C GLU A 82 1.97 -18.83 18.09
N LYS A 83 1.75 -20.01 17.52
CA LYS A 83 2.79 -20.99 17.25
C LYS A 83 2.61 -21.64 15.90
N ILE A 84 3.74 -22.00 15.28
CA ILE A 84 3.83 -22.85 14.10
C ILE A 84 4.72 -24.04 14.45
N ASP A 85 4.23 -25.22 14.18
CA ASP A 85 4.98 -26.46 14.24
C ASP A 85 5.05 -27.06 12.85
N LEU A 86 6.22 -26.96 12.20
CA LEU A 86 6.41 -27.44 10.84
C LEU A 86 6.51 -28.96 10.75
N ASP A 87 6.99 -29.61 11.82
CA ASP A 87 7.13 -31.08 11.85
C ASP A 87 5.77 -31.74 12.03
N LEU A 88 4.94 -31.20 12.94
CA LEU A 88 3.58 -31.68 13.16
C LEU A 88 2.57 -31.15 12.14
N LYS A 89 2.98 -30.19 11.30
CA LYS A 89 2.09 -29.46 10.37
C LYS A 89 0.90 -28.83 11.07
N GLU A 90 1.16 -28.21 12.20
CA GLU A 90 0.13 -27.61 13.07
C GLU A 90 0.39 -26.12 13.28
N ILE A 91 -0.68 -25.35 13.31
CA ILE A 91 -0.68 -23.97 13.78
C ILE A 91 -1.56 -23.86 15.01
N SER A 92 -1.11 -23.08 16.00
CA SER A 92 -1.89 -22.75 17.20
C SER A 92 -2.18 -21.26 17.23
N LEU A 93 -3.38 -20.92 17.65
CA LEU A 93 -3.86 -19.54 17.79
C LEU A 93 -3.88 -19.13 19.27
N LYS A 94 -3.81 -17.83 19.56
CA LYS A 94 -3.88 -17.30 20.93
C LYS A 94 -5.20 -17.60 21.67
N ASN A 95 -6.23 -18.06 20.97
CA ASN A 95 -7.50 -18.46 21.55
C ASN A 95 -7.59 -19.97 21.80
N ASP A 96 -6.45 -20.65 21.96
CA ASP A 96 -6.31 -22.09 22.23
C ASP A 96 -6.84 -23.03 21.12
N LYS A 97 -7.12 -22.50 19.92
CA LYS A 97 -7.47 -23.33 18.78
C LYS A 97 -6.23 -23.76 18.02
N SER A 98 -6.22 -25.00 17.56
CA SER A 98 -5.18 -25.53 16.70
C SER A 98 -5.77 -26.08 15.40
N PHE A 99 -4.97 -26.06 14.34
CA PHE A 99 -5.34 -26.55 13.02
C PHE A 99 -4.20 -27.34 12.41
N ASN A 100 -4.52 -28.51 11.86
CA ASN A 100 -3.60 -29.22 11.00
C ASN A 100 -3.62 -28.59 9.60
N VAL A 101 -2.46 -28.24 9.06
CA VAL A 101 -2.33 -27.51 7.80
C VAL A 101 -1.37 -28.20 6.86
N GLY A 102 -1.73 -28.32 5.59
CA GLY A 102 -0.85 -28.87 4.56
C GLY A 102 0.19 -27.87 4.07
N HIS A 103 -0.21 -26.59 3.96
CA HIS A 103 0.63 -25.48 3.47
C HIS A 103 0.28 -24.20 4.20
N ILE A 104 1.26 -23.31 4.36
CA ILE A 104 1.08 -21.99 4.95
C ILE A 104 1.59 -20.93 3.99
N ALA A 105 0.74 -19.97 3.63
CA ALA A 105 1.14 -18.74 2.93
C ALA A 105 1.08 -17.59 3.93
N SER A 106 2.24 -17.17 4.43
CA SER A 106 2.35 -16.07 5.39
C SER A 106 2.25 -14.72 4.68
N CYS A 107 1.19 -13.96 4.96
CA CYS A 107 0.94 -12.62 4.46
C CYS A 107 0.78 -11.60 5.60
N ASP A 108 1.44 -11.82 6.73
CA ASP A 108 1.30 -11.10 7.99
C ASP A 108 2.25 -9.88 8.12
N GLY A 109 2.89 -9.49 7.01
CA GLY A 109 3.57 -8.20 6.85
C GLY A 109 4.94 -8.10 7.54
N ILE A 110 5.39 -6.86 7.76
CA ILE A 110 6.75 -6.59 8.25
C ILE A 110 7.03 -7.15 9.65
N LYS A 111 6.00 -7.25 10.48
CA LYS A 111 6.06 -7.83 11.84
C LYS A 111 5.63 -9.30 11.86
N SER A 112 5.84 -10.00 10.76
CA SER A 112 5.45 -11.38 10.56
C SER A 112 5.85 -12.30 11.71
N ILE A 113 4.85 -12.91 12.34
CA ILE A 113 5.05 -13.97 13.34
C ILE A 113 5.55 -15.23 12.65
N CYS A 114 5.00 -15.55 11.49
CA CYS A 114 5.44 -16.70 10.71
C CYS A 114 6.94 -16.63 10.38
N ARG A 115 7.43 -15.48 9.89
CA ARG A 115 8.85 -15.29 9.63
C ARG A 115 9.67 -15.45 10.90
N SER A 116 9.28 -14.78 11.99
CA SER A 116 10.06 -14.78 13.22
C SER A 116 10.15 -16.15 13.90
N LYS A 117 9.14 -16.99 13.72
CA LYS A 117 9.08 -18.32 14.36
C LYS A 117 9.67 -19.41 13.47
N ALA A 118 9.53 -19.31 12.15
CA ALA A 118 9.87 -20.40 11.23
C ALA A 118 11.12 -20.15 10.38
N ILE A 119 11.58 -18.87 10.22
CA ILE A 119 12.64 -18.56 9.26
C ILE A 119 13.75 -17.71 9.88
N ASP A 120 13.40 -16.51 10.38
CA ASP A 120 14.36 -15.50 10.85
C ASP A 120 13.76 -14.66 11.99
N PRO A 121 14.30 -14.79 13.21
CA PRO A 121 13.81 -14.05 14.37
C PRO A 121 14.23 -12.58 14.40
N SER A 122 14.98 -12.10 13.42
CA SER A 122 15.46 -10.72 13.39
C SER A 122 14.32 -9.72 13.31
N PHE A 123 14.51 -8.57 13.98
CA PHE A 123 13.55 -7.47 13.93
C PHE A 123 13.76 -6.61 12.68
N PRO A 124 12.68 -6.00 12.15
CA PRO A 124 12.79 -5.00 11.09
C PRO A 124 13.73 -3.86 11.49
N LYS A 125 14.59 -3.44 10.55
CA LYS A 125 15.48 -2.29 10.75
C LYS A 125 14.86 -1.05 10.14
N TYR A 126 14.96 0.06 10.85
CA TYR A 126 14.53 1.36 10.32
C TYR A 126 15.37 1.75 9.10
N SER A 127 14.69 2.15 8.02
CA SER A 127 15.34 2.47 6.74
C SER A 127 15.93 3.88 6.67
N GLY A 128 15.65 4.74 7.66
CA GLY A 128 16.00 6.15 7.62
C GLY A 128 14.99 7.03 6.87
N TYR A 129 13.78 6.49 6.57
CA TYR A 129 12.71 7.21 5.90
C TYR A 129 11.40 7.11 6.66
N SER A 130 10.69 8.23 6.74
CA SER A 130 9.28 8.28 7.15
C SER A 130 8.39 8.45 5.93
N VAL A 131 7.19 7.88 5.98
CA VAL A 131 6.25 7.89 4.84
C VAL A 131 4.96 8.59 5.25
N TRP A 132 4.62 9.65 4.52
CA TRP A 132 3.37 10.37 4.60
C TRP A 132 2.42 9.85 3.51
N ARG A 133 1.15 9.69 3.86
CA ARG A 133 0.15 9.20 2.92
C ARG A 133 -1.15 9.96 3.08
N SER A 134 -1.76 10.29 1.96
CA SER A 134 -3.09 10.89 1.93
C SER A 134 -3.84 10.47 0.66
N ILE A 135 -5.16 10.50 0.72
CA ILE A 135 -6.02 10.50 -0.45
C ILE A 135 -6.55 11.91 -0.59
N ILE A 136 -6.33 12.51 -1.75
CA ILE A 136 -6.73 13.88 -2.03
C ILE A 136 -7.79 13.92 -3.13
N ASN A 137 -8.73 14.86 -3.01
CA ASN A 137 -9.76 15.11 -4.01
C ASN A 137 -9.17 15.93 -5.17
N GLN A 138 -8.38 15.27 -5.97
CA GLN A 138 -7.69 15.86 -7.13
C GLN A 138 -7.63 14.83 -8.24
N LYS A 139 -8.07 15.22 -9.44
CA LYS A 139 -7.96 14.39 -10.64
C LYS A 139 -6.52 14.35 -11.14
N GLN A 140 -6.10 13.18 -11.54
CA GLN A 140 -4.80 12.94 -12.18
C GLN A 140 -4.93 11.86 -13.23
N SER A 141 -4.16 11.94 -14.32
CA SER A 141 -4.21 10.99 -15.43
C SER A 141 -2.94 10.15 -15.60
N HIS A 142 -1.94 10.35 -14.77
CA HIS A 142 -0.64 9.69 -14.84
C HIS A 142 -0.14 9.28 -13.45
N ILE A 143 0.87 8.43 -13.41
CA ILE A 143 1.65 8.19 -12.19
C ILE A 143 2.77 9.24 -12.19
N GLY A 144 2.84 10.08 -11.16
CA GLY A 144 3.86 11.11 -11.01
C GLY A 144 4.89 10.73 -9.97
N PHE A 145 6.18 10.77 -10.32
CA PHE A 145 7.30 10.67 -9.39
C PHE A 145 7.99 12.03 -9.30
N TYR A 146 7.97 12.65 -8.13
CA TYR A 146 8.64 13.90 -7.85
C TYR A 146 9.86 13.61 -7.00
N LEU A 147 11.06 13.81 -7.58
CA LEU A 147 12.34 13.44 -6.99
C LEU A 147 13.05 14.67 -6.47
N GLY A 148 13.56 14.59 -5.24
CA GLY A 148 14.36 15.63 -4.59
C GLY A 148 15.41 15.07 -3.66
N ALA A 149 16.29 15.94 -3.17
CA ALA A 149 17.31 15.56 -2.20
C ALA A 149 16.67 15.18 -0.86
N GLY A 150 16.78 13.93 -0.46
CA GLY A 150 16.23 13.43 0.80
C GLY A 150 14.73 13.12 0.80
N PHE A 151 14.03 13.32 -0.30
CA PHE A 151 12.63 12.95 -0.43
C PHE A 151 12.27 12.46 -1.83
N HIS A 152 11.17 11.73 -1.92
CA HIS A 152 10.44 11.55 -3.18
C HIS A 152 8.94 11.47 -2.91
N ILE A 153 8.16 11.93 -3.89
CA ILE A 153 6.69 11.81 -3.86
C ILE A 153 6.27 10.92 -5.00
N VAL A 154 5.33 10.03 -4.73
CA VAL A 154 4.61 9.26 -5.74
C VAL A 154 3.14 9.64 -5.64
N SER A 155 2.55 10.08 -6.76
CA SER A 155 1.13 10.36 -6.85
C SER A 155 0.51 9.61 -8.02
N TYR A 156 -0.71 9.12 -7.83
CA TYR A 156 -1.43 8.41 -8.89
C TYR A 156 -2.94 8.42 -8.62
N PRO A 157 -3.79 8.42 -9.68
CA PRO A 157 -5.23 8.35 -9.50
C PRO A 157 -5.61 6.99 -8.89
N ILE A 158 -6.57 6.99 -7.97
CA ILE A 158 -7.15 5.76 -7.43
C ILE A 158 -8.57 5.51 -7.96
N ASN A 159 -9.17 6.54 -8.52
CA ASN A 159 -10.42 6.56 -9.27
C ASN A 159 -10.47 7.83 -10.12
N ASN A 160 -11.64 8.17 -10.67
CA ASN A 160 -11.81 9.32 -11.56
C ASN A 160 -11.75 10.70 -10.85
N GLU A 161 -11.82 10.75 -9.51
CA GLU A 161 -11.92 11.98 -8.74
C GLU A 161 -10.77 12.16 -7.75
N GLN A 162 -10.12 11.05 -7.35
CA GLN A 162 -9.18 11.04 -6.25
C GLN A 162 -7.80 10.53 -6.65
N THR A 163 -6.81 11.11 -6.01
CA THR A 163 -5.40 10.76 -6.17
C THR A 163 -4.82 10.30 -4.84
N SER A 164 -4.05 9.21 -4.87
CA SER A 164 -3.19 8.82 -3.77
C SER A 164 -1.93 9.67 -3.80
N PHE A 165 -1.62 10.28 -2.67
CA PHE A 165 -0.36 10.99 -2.42
C PHE A 165 0.47 10.19 -1.43
N VAL A 166 1.72 9.91 -1.77
CA VAL A 166 2.69 9.23 -0.90
C VAL A 166 4.01 9.96 -0.97
N ALA A 167 4.48 10.48 0.16
CA ALA A 167 5.80 11.10 0.26
C ALA A 167 6.69 10.30 1.21
N ALA A 168 7.86 9.90 0.74
CA ALA A 168 8.91 9.33 1.57
C ALA A 168 9.97 10.40 1.82
N VAL A 169 10.27 10.65 3.08
CA VAL A 169 11.19 11.70 3.52
C VAL A 169 12.28 11.08 4.38
N LYS A 170 13.52 11.44 4.11
CA LYS A 170 14.67 11.01 4.92
C LYS A 170 14.60 11.69 6.28
N THR A 171 14.63 10.92 7.35
CA THR A 171 14.66 11.47 8.71
C THR A 171 15.53 10.63 9.64
N ASN A 172 16.23 11.30 10.55
CA ASN A 172 17.00 10.64 11.59
C ASN A 172 16.16 10.30 12.82
N ASN A 173 14.95 10.84 12.91
CA ASN A 173 14.05 10.63 14.02
C ASN A 173 13.14 9.43 13.71
N GLN A 174 13.48 8.29 14.31
CA GLN A 174 12.59 7.13 14.27
C GLN A 174 11.35 7.44 15.11
N THR A 175 10.24 7.68 14.46
CA THR A 175 8.93 7.75 15.11
C THR A 175 8.36 6.36 15.30
N LYS A 176 7.47 6.20 16.28
CA LYS A 176 6.75 4.94 16.48
C LYS A 176 5.97 4.61 15.21
N GLU A 177 6.25 3.44 14.64
CA GLU A 177 5.55 2.97 13.45
C GLU A 177 4.05 2.84 13.72
N SER A 178 3.24 3.59 12.98
CA SER A 178 1.79 3.57 13.12
C SER A 178 1.12 4.00 11.81
N TRP A 179 0.10 3.28 11.42
CA TRP A 179 -0.80 3.66 10.32
C TRP A 179 -1.84 4.70 10.75
N MET A 180 -1.94 4.97 12.07
CA MET A 180 -2.95 5.84 12.67
C MET A 180 -2.39 7.19 13.11
N THR A 181 -1.09 7.39 13.07
CA THR A 181 -0.49 8.67 13.41
C THR A 181 -0.88 9.70 12.36
N LYS A 182 -1.60 10.71 12.77
CA LYS A 182 -1.89 11.87 11.95
C LYS A 182 -0.69 12.80 11.94
N GLY A 183 -0.34 13.29 10.77
CA GLY A 183 0.63 14.36 10.58
C GLY A 183 -0.07 15.59 10.00
N SER A 184 0.51 16.76 10.17
CA SER A 184 -0.01 18.01 9.62
C SER A 184 0.65 18.35 8.28
N TYR A 185 -0.04 19.15 7.48
CA TYR A 185 0.55 19.69 6.24
C TYR A 185 1.80 20.54 6.53
N SER A 186 1.84 21.24 7.68
CA SER A 186 3.00 22.03 8.10
C SER A 186 4.25 21.18 8.28
N ASP A 187 4.12 19.97 8.83
CA ASP A 187 5.26 19.07 9.04
C ASP A 187 5.90 18.63 7.71
N LEU A 188 5.08 18.47 6.65
CA LEU A 188 5.60 18.20 5.31
C LEU A 188 6.38 19.35 4.69
N GLN A 189 6.07 20.60 5.07
CA GLN A 189 6.72 21.79 4.52
C GLN A 189 8.16 21.96 5.01
N ASP A 190 8.52 21.32 6.11
CA ASP A 190 9.90 21.33 6.62
C ASP A 190 10.83 20.44 5.77
N ASP A 191 10.26 19.41 5.14
CA ASP A 191 11.01 18.37 4.42
C ASP A 191 10.89 18.47 2.89
N ILE A 192 9.82 19.09 2.39
CA ILE A 192 9.50 19.14 0.96
C ILE A 192 9.29 20.60 0.50
N PRO A 193 9.94 21.03 -0.59
CA PRO A 193 9.76 22.38 -1.12
C PRO A 193 8.30 22.76 -1.35
N LYS A 194 7.93 23.98 -0.92
CA LYS A 194 6.54 24.48 -0.98
C LYS A 194 5.96 24.43 -2.40
N GLU A 195 6.78 24.74 -3.39
CA GLU A 195 6.41 24.75 -4.81
C GLU A 195 5.93 23.37 -5.29
N ILE A 196 6.54 22.30 -4.75
CA ILE A 196 6.13 20.92 -5.06
C ILE A 196 4.82 20.60 -4.37
N LEU A 197 4.68 20.93 -3.08
CA LEU A 197 3.46 20.70 -2.32
C LEU A 197 2.26 21.48 -2.87
N GLN A 198 2.47 22.65 -3.46
CA GLN A 198 1.42 23.45 -4.11
C GLN A 198 0.74 22.73 -5.29
N LYS A 199 1.39 21.76 -5.91
CA LYS A 199 0.75 20.90 -6.92
C LYS A 199 -0.34 19.99 -6.32
N PHE A 200 -0.33 19.79 -5.03
CA PHE A 200 -1.25 18.94 -4.29
C PHE A 200 -2.10 19.78 -3.31
N ASN A 201 -2.76 20.83 -3.84
CA ASN A 201 -3.48 21.83 -3.02
C ASN A 201 -4.53 21.21 -2.09
N SER A 202 -5.12 20.08 -2.47
CA SER A 202 -6.11 19.38 -1.66
C SER A 202 -5.53 18.69 -0.42
N LEU A 203 -4.20 18.64 -0.26
CA LEU A 203 -3.57 18.14 0.98
C LEU A 203 -3.95 18.96 2.20
N LYS A 204 -4.13 20.28 2.04
CA LYS A 204 -4.49 21.19 3.14
C LYS A 204 -5.87 20.92 3.75
N SER A 205 -6.74 20.26 3.01
CA SER A 205 -8.13 19.95 3.44
C SER A 205 -8.31 18.48 3.82
N SER A 206 -7.24 17.67 3.85
CA SER A 206 -7.27 16.24 4.16
C SER A 206 -6.74 15.91 5.57
N GLU A 207 -6.66 16.91 6.45
CA GLU A 207 -6.28 16.75 7.86
C GLU A 207 -7.39 16.12 8.73
#